data_78473f6d749bf2730b89dbfe27d18d07
#
_entry.id   78473f6d749bf2730b89dbfe27d18d07
#
_cell.length_a   1.000
_cell.length_b   1.000
_cell.length_c   1.000
_cell.angle_alpha   90.00
_cell.angle_beta   90.00
_cell.angle_gamma   90.00
#
_symmetry.space_group_name_H-M   'P 1'
#
loop_
_entity.id
_entity.type
_entity.pdbx_description
1 polymer ?
#
loop_
_entity_poly.entity_id
_entity_poly.type
_entity_poly.pdbx_seq_one_letter_code
_entity_poly.pdbx_strand_id
1 'polypeptide(L)'
;TVRVRVTAGYRDANGVPFSVTVRISREQPGIADGLVPQLCPAGRFESTLILAPPGLGKTTLLRDLIRKLSDGTEELPAHRVSVVDERGEIAVLYQGIPQMDVGGHTDVLDACPKAIGIPILLRSANPQIIAVDEITVREDLQAMAAAEGCGVRFLATIHAADRVELGQKPLFR
;
A
#
# COMPACT_ATOMS: atom_id res chain seq x y z
N THR A 1 -2.54 17.93 -0.35
CA THR A 1 -1.45 17.81 -1.36
C THR A 1 -2.00 17.11 -2.59
N VAL A 2 -1.66 17.62 -3.77
CA VAL A 2 -2.09 17.04 -5.04
C VAL A 2 -0.85 16.55 -5.77
N ARG A 3 -0.76 15.23 -6.04
CA ARG A 3 0.27 14.69 -6.92
C ARG A 3 -0.23 14.70 -8.36
N VAL A 4 0.56 15.26 -9.23
CA VAL A 4 0.34 15.20 -10.67
C VAL A 4 1.36 14.23 -11.26
N ARG A 5 0.91 13.04 -11.72
CA ARG A 5 1.72 12.15 -12.56
C ARG A 5 1.44 12.49 -14.02
N VAL A 6 2.47 12.97 -14.72
CA VAL A 6 2.41 13.19 -16.15
C VAL A 6 2.96 11.95 -16.83
N THR A 7 2.12 11.22 -17.55
CA THR A 7 2.55 10.12 -18.41
C THR A 7 2.49 10.64 -19.85
N ALA A 8 3.64 10.82 -20.50
CA ALA A 8 3.68 11.14 -21.90
C ALA A 8 3.19 9.93 -22.71
N GLY A 9 2.13 10.12 -23.46
CA GLY A 9 1.67 9.16 -24.46
C GLY A 9 2.60 9.10 -25.67
N TYR A 10 2.08 8.64 -26.80
CA TYR A 10 2.81 8.54 -28.07
C TYR A 10 3.49 9.86 -28.43
N ARG A 11 4.71 9.76 -28.96
CA ARG A 11 5.50 10.90 -29.45
C ARG A 11 5.47 10.88 -30.98
N ASP A 12 5.49 12.05 -31.59
CA ASP A 12 5.71 12.19 -33.04
C ASP A 12 7.17 11.92 -33.42
N ALA A 13 7.49 11.98 -34.71
CA ALA A 13 8.84 11.79 -35.24
C ALA A 13 9.86 12.81 -34.69
N ASN A 14 9.41 13.94 -34.14
CA ASN A 14 10.23 14.99 -33.54
C ASN A 14 10.32 14.86 -32.01
N GLY A 15 9.71 13.82 -31.43
CA GLY A 15 9.73 13.59 -29.98
C GLY A 15 8.69 14.41 -29.19
N VAL A 16 7.78 15.12 -29.86
CA VAL A 16 6.72 15.91 -29.23
C VAL A 16 5.58 14.98 -28.79
N PRO A 17 5.13 15.02 -27.53
CA PRO A 17 4.04 14.15 -27.07
C PRO A 17 2.70 14.56 -27.66
N PHE A 18 1.94 13.60 -28.24
CA PHE A 18 0.59 13.82 -28.70
C PHE A 18 -0.43 13.97 -27.58
N SER A 19 -0.17 13.35 -26.44
CA SER A 19 -1.05 13.38 -25.28
C SER A 19 -0.28 13.40 -23.99
N VAL A 20 -0.84 14.07 -23.00
CA VAL A 20 -0.35 14.07 -21.62
C VAL A 20 -1.49 13.63 -20.72
N THR A 21 -1.29 12.53 -20.00
CA THR A 21 -2.24 12.11 -18.97
C THR A 21 -1.78 12.64 -17.62
N VAL A 22 -2.62 13.44 -16.99
CA VAL A 22 -2.37 13.99 -15.66
C VAL A 22 -3.26 13.24 -14.67
N ARG A 23 -2.63 12.46 -13.76
CA ARG A 23 -3.34 11.79 -12.66
C ARG A 23 -3.16 12.61 -11.39
N ILE A 24 -4.27 13.02 -10.79
CA ILE A 24 -4.30 13.77 -9.55
C ILE A 24 -4.70 12.81 -8.42
N SER A 25 -3.77 12.50 -7.52
CA SER A 25 -4.06 11.71 -6.32
C SER A 25 -4.58 12.64 -5.23
N ARG A 26 -5.65 12.21 -4.55
CA ARG A 26 -6.25 12.97 -3.43
C ARG A 26 -6.26 12.10 -2.19
N GLU A 27 -6.12 12.73 -1.05
CA GLU A 27 -6.37 12.11 0.24
C GLU A 27 -7.88 12.13 0.55
N GLN A 28 -8.33 11.11 1.23
CA GLN A 28 -9.69 11.02 1.78
C GLN A 28 -9.60 10.50 3.22
N PRO A 29 -9.17 11.34 4.17
CA PRO A 29 -9.08 10.95 5.57
C PRO A 29 -10.45 10.55 6.10
N GLY A 30 -10.49 9.45 6.86
CA GLY A 30 -11.72 8.92 7.45
C GLY A 30 -12.46 7.89 6.60
N ILE A 31 -12.03 7.61 5.37
CA ILE A 31 -12.68 6.56 4.55
C ILE A 31 -12.57 5.17 5.18
N ALA A 32 -11.56 4.94 6.02
CA ALA A 32 -11.31 3.69 6.72
C ALA A 32 -12.00 3.59 8.09
N ASP A 33 -12.61 4.65 8.62
CA ASP A 33 -13.10 4.70 10.01
C ASP A 33 -14.07 3.55 10.35
N GLY A 34 -15.00 3.24 9.46
CA GLY A 34 -15.95 2.14 9.65
C GLY A 34 -15.37 0.74 9.52
N LEU A 35 -14.14 0.61 8.99
CA LEU A 35 -13.48 -0.68 8.78
C LEU A 35 -12.51 -1.03 9.92
N VAL A 36 -11.89 -0.05 10.54
CA VAL A 36 -10.86 -0.26 11.59
C VAL A 36 -11.35 -1.20 12.71
N PRO A 37 -12.57 -1.06 13.28
CA PRO A 37 -13.04 -1.98 14.31
C PRO A 37 -13.16 -3.43 13.84
N GLN A 38 -13.49 -3.63 12.56
CA GLN A 38 -13.62 -4.98 11.96
C GLN A 38 -12.26 -5.62 11.68
N LEU A 39 -11.26 -4.82 11.35
CA LEU A 39 -9.90 -5.27 11.04
C LEU A 39 -9.02 -5.43 12.29
N CYS A 40 -9.46 -4.87 13.41
CA CYS A 40 -8.71 -4.86 14.66
C CYS A 40 -9.53 -5.48 15.82
N PRO A 41 -9.93 -6.76 15.72
CA PRO A 41 -10.66 -7.42 16.80
C PRO A 41 -9.83 -7.43 18.08
N ALA A 42 -10.46 -7.07 19.20
CA ALA A 42 -9.83 -6.94 20.52
C ALA A 42 -8.57 -6.02 20.52
N GLY A 43 -8.58 -4.96 19.69
CA GLY A 43 -7.49 -3.99 19.60
C GLY A 43 -6.22 -4.51 18.90
N ARG A 44 -6.32 -5.60 18.16
CA ARG A 44 -5.18 -6.20 17.43
C ARG A 44 -5.48 -6.26 15.94
N PHE A 45 -4.61 -5.64 15.14
CA PHE A 45 -4.76 -5.70 13.68
C PHE A 45 -4.55 -7.13 13.16
N GLU A 46 -5.43 -7.59 12.29
CA GLU A 46 -5.29 -8.86 11.57
C GLU A 46 -4.85 -8.63 10.13
N SER A 47 -4.00 -9.55 9.62
CA SER A 47 -3.51 -9.47 8.24
C SER A 47 -4.68 -9.35 7.26
N THR A 48 -4.67 -8.29 6.45
CA THR A 48 -5.81 -7.88 5.63
C THR A 48 -5.42 -7.75 4.18
N LEU A 49 -6.21 -8.36 3.30
CA LEU A 49 -6.08 -8.23 1.84
C LEU A 49 -7.30 -7.49 1.27
N ILE A 50 -7.06 -6.33 0.67
CA ILE A 50 -8.09 -5.51 0.02
C ILE A 50 -8.22 -5.94 -1.44
N LEU A 51 -9.40 -6.44 -1.81
CA LEU A 51 -9.72 -6.85 -3.17
C LEU A 51 -10.65 -5.82 -3.80
N ALA A 52 -10.30 -5.31 -4.96
CA ALA A 52 -11.20 -4.56 -5.82
C ALA A 52 -10.64 -4.45 -7.24
N PRO A 53 -11.49 -4.25 -8.26
CA PRO A 53 -11.08 -3.88 -9.60
C PRO A 53 -10.20 -2.61 -9.64
N PRO A 54 -9.48 -2.36 -10.74
CA PRO A 54 -8.77 -1.11 -10.94
C PRO A 54 -9.67 0.12 -10.81
N GLY A 55 -9.15 1.21 -10.26
CA GLY A 55 -9.85 2.51 -10.20
C GLY A 55 -10.87 2.67 -9.06
N LEU A 56 -11.13 1.66 -8.25
CA LEU A 56 -12.10 1.73 -7.14
C LEU A 56 -11.53 2.26 -5.82
N GLY A 57 -10.38 2.94 -5.86
CA GLY A 57 -9.86 3.63 -4.67
C GLY A 57 -9.09 2.77 -3.67
N LYS A 58 -8.62 1.55 -4.05
CA LYS A 58 -7.82 0.68 -3.16
C LYS A 58 -6.65 1.39 -2.49
N THR A 59 -5.82 2.09 -3.27
CA THR A 59 -4.65 2.81 -2.75
C THR A 59 -5.07 3.95 -1.82
N THR A 60 -6.23 4.59 -2.06
CA THR A 60 -6.77 5.63 -1.17
C THR A 60 -7.20 5.04 0.17
N LEU A 61 -7.90 3.90 0.15
CA LEU A 61 -8.30 3.16 1.34
C LEU A 61 -7.08 2.62 2.09
N LEU A 62 -6.13 2.01 1.36
CA LEU A 62 -4.87 1.50 1.91
C LEU A 62 -4.12 2.61 2.69
N ARG A 63 -4.01 3.80 2.11
CA ARG A 63 -3.32 4.94 2.75
C ARG A 63 -3.99 5.37 4.05
N ASP A 64 -5.32 5.51 4.06
CA ASP A 64 -6.03 5.92 5.27
C ASP A 64 -5.99 4.84 6.37
N LEU A 65 -6.02 3.56 5.99
CA LEU A 65 -5.77 2.45 6.92
C LEU A 65 -4.35 2.50 7.50
N ILE A 66 -3.32 2.73 6.67
CA ILE A 66 -1.93 2.89 7.14
C ILE A 66 -1.87 4.02 8.16
N ARG A 67 -2.42 5.19 7.86
CA ARG A 67 -2.46 6.34 8.76
C ARG A 67 -3.14 5.98 10.09
N LYS A 68 -4.31 5.37 10.05
CA LYS A 68 -5.07 4.98 11.26
C LYS A 68 -4.32 3.96 12.12
N LEU A 69 -3.70 2.96 11.49
CA LEU A 69 -2.91 1.95 12.19
C LEU A 69 -1.63 2.54 12.79
N SER A 70 -1.02 3.48 12.08
CA SER A 70 0.19 4.18 12.51
C SER A 70 -0.07 5.11 13.70
N ASP A 71 -1.08 5.97 13.59
CA ASP A 71 -1.39 6.96 14.64
C ASP A 71 -2.15 6.36 15.82
N GLY A 72 -2.87 5.25 15.58
CA GLY A 72 -3.80 4.69 16.54
C GLY A 72 -5.13 5.46 16.60
N THR A 73 -5.97 5.04 17.50
CA THR A 73 -7.26 5.66 17.86
C THR A 73 -7.46 5.52 19.37
N GLU A 74 -8.56 6.03 19.92
CA GLU A 74 -8.88 5.81 21.35
C GLU A 74 -8.98 4.33 21.72
N GLU A 75 -9.39 3.47 20.76
CA GLU A 75 -9.61 2.04 20.97
C GLU A 75 -8.46 1.16 20.41
N LEU A 76 -7.59 1.73 19.59
CA LEU A 76 -6.52 1.01 18.90
C LEU A 76 -5.16 1.67 19.20
N PRO A 77 -4.19 0.96 19.82
CA PRO A 77 -2.86 1.51 20.03
C PRO A 77 -2.17 1.80 18.70
N ALA A 78 -1.28 2.79 18.69
CA ALA A 78 -0.43 3.09 17.56
C ALA A 78 0.51 1.91 17.25
N HIS A 79 0.71 1.64 15.96
CA HIS A 79 1.57 0.56 15.48
C HIS A 79 2.75 1.10 14.68
N ARG A 80 3.88 0.41 14.74
CA ARG A 80 4.98 0.63 13.80
C ARG A 80 4.59 0.01 12.46
N VAL A 81 4.32 0.87 11.49
CA VAL A 81 3.96 0.47 10.14
C VAL A 81 5.15 0.69 9.21
N SER A 82 5.46 -0.28 8.39
CA SER A 82 6.44 -0.11 7.31
C SER A 82 5.76 -0.27 5.97
N VAL A 83 6.05 0.61 5.03
CA VAL A 83 5.44 0.63 3.70
C VAL A 83 6.50 0.34 2.64
N VAL A 84 6.25 -0.64 1.78
CA VAL A 84 7.00 -0.79 0.53
C VAL A 84 6.19 -0.13 -0.58
N ASP A 85 6.59 1.07 -0.97
CA ASP A 85 5.92 1.90 -1.98
C ASP A 85 6.62 1.81 -3.34
N GLU A 86 6.53 0.63 -3.98
CA GLU A 86 7.25 0.33 -5.23
C GLU A 86 7.00 1.35 -6.34
N ARG A 87 5.78 1.90 -6.41
CA ARG A 87 5.37 2.86 -7.45
C ARG A 87 5.33 4.31 -6.98
N GLY A 88 5.64 4.56 -5.72
CA GLY A 88 5.52 5.90 -5.11
C GLY A 88 4.08 6.41 -5.15
N GLU A 89 3.08 5.54 -4.92
CA GLU A 89 1.65 5.90 -4.99
C GLU A 89 1.00 5.99 -3.61
N ILE A 90 1.60 5.39 -2.57
CA ILE A 90 1.08 5.40 -1.20
C ILE A 90 1.49 6.71 -0.50
N ALA A 91 2.77 6.86 -0.20
CA ALA A 91 3.30 8.00 0.56
C ALA A 91 3.70 9.19 -0.33
N VAL A 92 4.03 8.93 -1.60
CA VAL A 92 4.41 9.97 -2.56
C VAL A 92 5.58 10.79 -2.05
N LEU A 93 6.75 10.14 -1.86
CA LEU A 93 7.91 10.84 -1.32
C LEU A 93 8.43 11.93 -2.26
N TYR A 94 8.73 13.10 -1.70
CA TYR A 94 9.50 14.15 -2.34
C TYR A 94 10.67 14.54 -1.45
N GLN A 95 11.89 14.35 -1.92
CA GLN A 95 13.12 14.56 -1.14
C GLN A 95 13.10 13.81 0.23
N GLY A 96 12.57 12.58 0.23
CA GLY A 96 12.46 11.76 1.44
C GLY A 96 11.30 12.10 2.36
N ILE A 97 10.48 13.11 2.04
CA ILE A 97 9.36 13.56 2.86
C ILE A 97 8.04 13.05 2.25
N PRO A 98 7.20 12.32 3.01
CA PRO A 98 5.86 11.95 2.57
C PRO A 98 5.02 13.17 2.21
N GLN A 99 4.41 13.16 1.04
CA GLN A 99 3.48 14.22 0.59
C GLN A 99 2.03 13.85 0.84
N MET A 100 1.79 12.60 1.20
CA MET A 100 0.50 12.07 1.65
C MET A 100 0.62 11.67 3.12
N ASP A 101 -0.44 11.85 3.86
CA ASP A 101 -0.49 11.47 5.28
C ASP A 101 -0.59 9.96 5.42
N VAL A 102 0.47 9.37 5.96
CA VAL A 102 0.59 7.93 6.24
C VAL A 102 0.75 7.65 7.74
N GLY A 103 0.64 8.68 8.58
CA GLY A 103 0.76 8.60 10.04
C GLY A 103 2.20 8.72 10.56
N GLY A 104 2.31 9.06 11.84
CA GLY A 104 3.58 9.45 12.48
C GLY A 104 4.52 8.30 12.81
N HIS A 105 4.05 7.04 12.82
CA HIS A 105 4.85 5.84 13.11
C HIS A 105 5.03 4.97 11.87
N THR A 106 5.16 5.59 10.70
CA THR A 106 5.28 4.90 9.42
C THR A 106 6.65 5.13 8.79
N ASP A 107 7.38 4.04 8.53
CA ASP A 107 8.59 4.03 7.71
C ASP A 107 8.23 3.71 6.27
N VAL A 108 8.81 4.43 5.31
CA VAL A 108 8.52 4.24 3.88
C VAL A 108 9.78 3.90 3.10
N LEU A 109 9.77 2.75 2.43
CA LEU A 109 10.77 2.36 1.44
C LEU A 109 10.19 2.57 0.04
N ASP A 110 10.66 3.62 -0.63
CA ASP A 110 10.18 4.04 -1.95
C ASP A 110 10.98 3.40 -3.09
N ALA A 111 10.33 3.22 -4.24
CA ALA A 111 10.94 2.75 -5.49
C ALA A 111 11.68 1.40 -5.35
N CYS A 112 11.26 0.54 -4.43
CA CYS A 112 11.84 -0.78 -4.19
C CYS A 112 10.82 -1.88 -4.50
N PRO A 113 11.18 -2.94 -5.25
CA PRO A 113 10.31 -4.10 -5.45
C PRO A 113 9.92 -4.74 -4.11
N LYS A 114 8.66 -5.15 -3.97
CA LYS A 114 8.12 -5.69 -2.71
C LYS A 114 8.91 -6.89 -2.19
N ALA A 115 9.24 -7.85 -3.06
CA ALA A 115 10.02 -9.02 -2.71
C ALA A 115 11.41 -8.70 -2.10
N ILE A 116 11.97 -7.53 -2.43
CA ILE A 116 13.25 -7.03 -1.90
C ILE A 116 13.00 -6.15 -0.67
N GLY A 117 12.03 -5.27 -0.73
CA GLY A 117 11.74 -4.28 0.31
C GLY A 117 11.23 -4.89 1.62
N ILE A 118 10.38 -5.92 1.54
CA ILE A 118 9.84 -6.60 2.72
C ILE A 118 10.96 -7.16 3.63
N PRO A 119 11.93 -7.96 3.13
CA PRO A 119 13.05 -8.42 3.96
C PRO A 119 13.95 -7.30 4.51
N ILE A 120 14.10 -6.19 3.78
CA ILE A 120 14.88 -5.04 4.25
C ILE A 120 14.18 -4.40 5.45
N LEU A 121 12.89 -4.05 5.31
CA LEU A 121 12.11 -3.41 6.37
C LEU A 121 11.97 -4.31 7.59
N LEU A 122 11.78 -5.61 7.40
CA LEU A 122 11.69 -6.58 8.49
C LEU A 122 12.94 -6.53 9.39
N ARG A 123 14.14 -6.36 8.80
CA ARG A 123 15.41 -6.34 9.54
C ARG A 123 15.77 -4.96 10.10
N SER A 124 15.36 -3.88 9.44
CA SER A 124 15.81 -2.51 9.77
C SER A 124 14.82 -1.72 10.60
N ALA A 125 13.51 -1.89 10.38
CA ALA A 125 12.47 -1.05 10.95
C ALA A 125 11.70 -1.70 12.12
N ASN A 126 11.89 -3.01 12.37
CA ASN A 126 11.15 -3.77 13.38
C ASN A 126 9.62 -3.51 13.31
N PRO A 127 8.99 -3.73 12.14
CA PRO A 127 7.59 -3.41 11.94
C PRO A 127 6.66 -4.37 12.68
N GLN A 128 5.51 -3.87 13.11
CA GLN A 128 4.38 -4.70 13.53
C GLN A 128 3.48 -5.02 12.34
N ILE A 129 3.40 -4.06 11.39
CA ILE A 129 2.59 -4.16 10.18
C ILE A 129 3.46 -3.77 8.99
N ILE A 130 3.41 -4.57 7.93
CA ILE A 130 3.97 -4.18 6.63
C ILE A 130 2.81 -3.95 5.66
N ALA A 131 2.79 -2.77 5.04
CA ALA A 131 1.82 -2.40 4.03
C ALA A 131 2.44 -2.40 2.63
N VAL A 132 1.73 -3.01 1.67
CA VAL A 132 2.14 -3.10 0.27
C VAL A 132 0.96 -2.85 -0.65
N ASP A 133 1.18 -2.11 -1.74
CA ASP A 133 0.16 -1.94 -2.77
C ASP A 133 0.39 -2.97 -3.89
N GLU A 134 -0.71 -3.49 -4.41
CA GLU A 134 -0.81 -4.34 -5.59
C GLU A 134 0.16 -5.54 -5.66
N ILE A 135 -0.19 -6.64 -4.99
CA ILE A 135 0.52 -7.91 -5.12
C ILE A 135 0.40 -8.39 -6.58
N THR A 136 1.53 -8.62 -7.25
CA THR A 136 1.56 -8.92 -8.69
C THR A 136 2.32 -10.19 -9.06
N VAL A 137 3.30 -10.60 -8.27
CA VAL A 137 4.17 -11.74 -8.57
C VAL A 137 4.26 -12.71 -7.38
N ARG A 138 4.67 -13.93 -7.66
CA ARG A 138 4.77 -15.01 -6.66
C ARG A 138 5.85 -14.72 -5.60
N GLU A 139 6.90 -14.03 -5.98
CA GLU A 139 7.99 -13.59 -5.11
C GLU A 139 7.51 -12.63 -4.02
N ASP A 140 6.51 -11.79 -4.31
CA ASP A 140 5.86 -10.92 -3.30
C ASP A 140 5.21 -11.79 -2.21
N LEU A 141 4.44 -12.82 -2.59
CA LEU A 141 3.79 -13.73 -1.64
C LEU A 141 4.80 -14.53 -0.81
N GLN A 142 5.92 -14.95 -1.41
CA GLN A 142 6.96 -15.67 -0.68
C GLN A 142 7.62 -14.78 0.38
N ALA A 143 7.92 -13.53 0.03
CA ALA A 143 8.47 -12.56 0.99
C ALA A 143 7.49 -12.24 2.12
N MET A 144 6.20 -12.09 1.79
CA MET A 144 5.13 -11.88 2.78
C MET A 144 5.01 -13.07 3.73
N ALA A 145 4.95 -14.30 3.22
CA ALA A 145 4.85 -15.50 4.03
C ALA A 145 6.05 -15.67 4.99
N ALA A 146 7.26 -15.37 4.52
CA ALA A 146 8.46 -15.40 5.35
C ALA A 146 8.40 -14.37 6.49
N ALA A 147 7.93 -13.16 6.23
CA ALA A 147 7.81 -12.11 7.24
C ALA A 147 6.65 -12.36 8.22
N GLU A 148 5.54 -12.94 7.76
CA GLU A 148 4.44 -13.35 8.63
C GLU A 148 4.88 -14.42 9.63
N GLY A 149 5.73 -15.36 9.20
CA GLY A 149 6.39 -16.33 10.08
C GLY A 149 7.23 -15.70 11.20
N CYS A 150 7.64 -14.43 11.04
CA CYS A 150 8.33 -13.63 12.06
C CYS A 150 7.36 -12.80 12.95
N GLY A 151 6.05 -12.99 12.81
CA GLY A 151 5.03 -12.32 13.62
C GLY A 151 4.54 -10.97 13.10
N VAL A 152 4.96 -10.56 11.90
CA VAL A 152 4.49 -9.33 11.26
C VAL A 152 3.11 -9.55 10.63
N ARG A 153 2.23 -8.54 10.70
CA ARG A 153 0.95 -8.53 9.99
C ARG A 153 1.06 -7.79 8.68
N PHE A 154 0.21 -8.15 7.73
CA PHE A 154 0.19 -7.53 6.40
C PHE A 154 -1.09 -6.77 6.13
N LEU A 155 -0.94 -5.59 5.54
CA LEU A 155 -2.00 -4.83 4.90
C LEU A 155 -1.65 -4.71 3.40
N ALA A 156 -2.38 -5.42 2.55
CA ALA A 156 -2.04 -5.53 1.14
C ALA A 156 -3.24 -5.28 0.23
N THR A 157 -2.98 -4.91 -1.02
CA THR A 157 -4.02 -4.81 -2.04
C THR A 157 -3.76 -5.77 -3.20
N ILE A 158 -4.82 -6.15 -3.88
CA ILE A 158 -4.76 -6.93 -5.13
C ILE A 158 -5.92 -6.57 -6.05
N HIS A 159 -5.68 -6.64 -7.35
CA HIS A 159 -6.75 -6.53 -8.33
C HIS A 159 -7.52 -7.84 -8.45
N ALA A 160 -8.74 -7.89 -7.94
CA ALA A 160 -9.72 -8.95 -8.17
C ALA A 160 -11.12 -8.39 -7.88
N ALA A 161 -12.14 -8.79 -8.62
CA ALA A 161 -13.51 -8.39 -8.36
C ALA A 161 -14.05 -9.04 -7.08
N ASP A 162 -13.66 -10.31 -6.85
CA ASP A 162 -14.11 -11.10 -5.71
C ASP A 162 -13.12 -12.23 -5.37
N ARG A 163 -13.48 -13.06 -4.37
CA ARG A 163 -12.68 -14.20 -3.93
C ARG A 163 -12.60 -15.31 -5.00
N VAL A 164 -13.60 -15.44 -5.86
CA VAL A 164 -13.64 -16.46 -6.91
C VAL A 164 -12.60 -16.12 -7.97
N GLU A 165 -12.60 -14.87 -8.45
CA GLU A 165 -11.57 -14.37 -9.37
C GLU A 165 -10.18 -14.48 -8.76
N LEU A 166 -10.02 -14.11 -7.49
CA LEU A 166 -8.74 -14.25 -6.78
C LEU A 166 -8.20 -15.67 -6.87
N GLY A 167 -9.02 -16.67 -6.55
CA GLY A 167 -8.63 -18.09 -6.60
C GLY A 167 -8.33 -18.63 -8.01
N GLN A 168 -8.76 -17.93 -9.05
CA GLN A 168 -8.47 -18.29 -10.44
C GLN A 168 -7.14 -17.69 -10.95
N LYS A 169 -6.58 -16.72 -10.25
CA LYS A 169 -5.31 -16.10 -10.66
C LYS A 169 -4.15 -17.09 -10.59
N PRO A 170 -3.27 -17.14 -11.60
CA PRO A 170 -2.09 -18.02 -11.59
C PRO A 170 -1.18 -17.81 -10.39
N LEU A 171 -1.23 -16.63 -9.79
CA LEU A 171 -0.48 -16.24 -8.60
C LEU A 171 -0.81 -17.11 -7.36
N PHE A 172 -2.05 -17.62 -7.27
CA PHE A 172 -2.56 -18.41 -6.13
C PHE A 172 -2.79 -19.90 -6.46
N ARG A 173 -2.28 -20.36 -7.61
CA ARG A 173 -2.30 -21.77 -8.05
C ARG A 173 -0.89 -22.42 -7.93
#